data_6e8ea1081a8b7e58fc19532393af8f77
#
_entry.id   6e8ea1081a8b7e58fc19532393af8f77
#
_cell.length_a   1.000
_cell.length_b   1.000
_cell.length_c   1.000
_cell.angle_alpha   90.00
_cell.angle_beta   90.00
_cell.angle_gamma   90.00
#
_symmetry.space_group_name_H-M   'P 1'
#
loop_
_entity.id
_entity.type
_entity.pdbx_description
1 polymer ?
#
loop_
_entity_poly.entity_id
_entity_poly.type
_entity_poly.pdbx_seq_one_letter_code
_entity_poly.pdbx_strand_id
1 'polypeptide(L)'
;MVDKVQSVFVAELIDEQTTFTMADLCRACAVEAELIESLVEQGILEPSGRRGRHWEFPSSSLRRTRVTLHLQRDLGVNLAGAALALDLLERIQQLDQALRASRGGADARHAAKPESS
;
A
#
# COMPACT_ATOMS: atom_id res chain seq x y z
N MET A 1 -11.21 2.24 13.00
CA MET A 1 -11.21 2.54 11.56
C MET A 1 -9.83 2.61 10.97
N VAL A 2 -8.95 3.39 11.58
CA VAL A 2 -7.54 3.45 11.13
C VAL A 2 -6.88 2.08 11.22
N ASP A 3 -7.14 1.33 12.29
CA ASP A 3 -6.60 0.00 12.46
C ASP A 3 -7.07 -0.95 11.36
N LYS A 4 -8.34 -0.82 10.96
CA LYS A 4 -8.89 -1.64 9.88
C LYS A 4 -8.21 -1.32 8.56
N VAL A 5 -7.99 -0.04 8.27
CA VAL A 5 -7.30 0.39 7.04
C VAL A 5 -5.87 -0.13 7.04
N GLN A 6 -5.16 0.01 8.16
CA GLN A 6 -3.79 -0.50 8.28
C GLN A 6 -3.75 -2.01 8.14
N SER A 7 -4.74 -2.70 8.67
CA SER A 7 -4.82 -4.16 8.58
C SER A 7 -4.94 -4.59 7.12
N VAL A 8 -5.79 -3.92 6.34
CA VAL A 8 -5.90 -4.19 4.90
C VAL A 8 -4.58 -3.94 4.22
N PHE A 9 -3.93 -2.84 4.55
CA PHE A 9 -2.66 -2.45 3.94
C PHE A 9 -1.55 -3.45 4.23
N VAL A 10 -1.48 -3.97 5.45
CA VAL A 10 -0.43 -4.90 5.88
C VAL A 10 -0.72 -6.33 5.44
N ALA A 11 -1.98 -6.72 5.41
CA ALA A 11 -2.36 -8.10 5.16
C ALA A 11 -2.20 -8.56 3.72
N GLU A 12 -2.07 -7.63 2.78
CA GLU A 12 -1.90 -7.98 1.38
C GLU A 12 -0.46 -8.42 1.12
N LEU A 13 -0.24 -9.73 1.15
CA LEU A 13 1.09 -10.30 0.91
C LEU A 13 1.17 -10.74 -0.54
N ILE A 14 1.45 -9.80 -1.40
CA ILE A 14 1.52 -10.03 -2.84
C ILE A 14 2.98 -10.00 -3.27
N ASP A 15 3.35 -10.94 -4.11
CA ASP A 15 4.69 -11.02 -4.69
C ASP A 15 5.01 -9.69 -5.40
N GLU A 16 6.15 -9.11 -5.08
CA GLU A 16 6.59 -7.85 -5.68
C GLU A 16 6.81 -7.96 -7.19
N GLN A 17 7.00 -9.17 -7.69
CA GLN A 17 7.18 -9.42 -9.12
C GLN A 17 5.87 -9.43 -9.88
N THR A 18 4.75 -9.56 -9.18
CA THR A 18 3.44 -9.62 -9.81
C THR A 18 3.03 -8.25 -10.33
N THR A 19 2.54 -8.21 -11.56
CA THR A 19 1.95 -7.01 -12.12
C THR A 19 0.48 -7.26 -12.42
N PHE A 20 -0.28 -6.18 -12.47
CA PHE A 20 -1.72 -6.24 -12.75
C PHE A 20 -2.04 -5.39 -13.96
N THR A 21 -3.02 -5.85 -14.73
CA THR A 21 -3.62 -5.00 -15.77
C THR A 21 -4.72 -4.16 -15.14
N MET A 22 -5.19 -3.16 -15.88
CA MET A 22 -6.36 -2.39 -15.43
C MET A 22 -7.56 -3.31 -15.21
N ALA A 23 -7.77 -4.27 -16.11
CA ALA A 23 -8.85 -5.22 -15.98
C ALA A 23 -8.74 -6.05 -14.70
N ASP A 24 -7.52 -6.45 -14.36
CA ASP A 24 -7.28 -7.20 -13.11
C ASP A 24 -7.70 -6.38 -11.90
N LEU A 25 -7.32 -5.11 -11.86
CA LEU A 25 -7.66 -4.23 -10.74
C LEU A 25 -9.16 -4.00 -10.67
N CYS A 26 -9.80 -3.79 -11.80
CA CYS A 26 -11.26 -3.59 -11.85
C CYS A 26 -11.99 -4.82 -11.30
N ARG A 27 -11.57 -6.01 -11.70
CA ARG A 27 -12.20 -7.24 -11.22
C ARG A 27 -11.95 -7.46 -9.74
N ALA A 28 -10.71 -7.30 -9.32
CA ALA A 28 -10.35 -7.57 -7.92
C ALA A 28 -11.02 -6.62 -6.95
N CYS A 29 -11.24 -5.39 -7.35
CA CYS A 29 -11.80 -4.35 -6.48
C CYS A 29 -13.27 -4.06 -6.79
N ALA A 30 -13.84 -4.69 -7.81
CA ALA A 30 -15.23 -4.48 -8.24
C ALA A 30 -15.50 -3.01 -8.55
N VAL A 31 -14.64 -2.41 -9.34
CA VAL A 31 -14.74 -1.00 -9.72
C VAL A 31 -14.65 -0.85 -11.23
N GLU A 32 -15.09 0.30 -11.72
CA GLU A 32 -15.02 0.63 -13.13
C GLU A 32 -13.66 1.20 -13.52
N ALA A 33 -13.35 1.11 -14.81
CA ALA A 33 -12.09 1.61 -15.34
C ALA A 33 -11.91 3.10 -15.06
N GLU A 34 -12.99 3.87 -15.08
CA GLU A 34 -12.95 5.30 -14.82
C GLU A 34 -12.39 5.62 -13.46
N LEU A 35 -12.68 4.80 -12.47
CA LEU A 35 -12.13 4.99 -11.14
C LEU A 35 -10.62 4.76 -11.15
N ILE A 36 -10.16 3.69 -11.80
CA ILE A 36 -8.73 3.41 -11.89
C ILE A 36 -8.00 4.55 -12.59
N GLU A 37 -8.59 5.06 -13.67
CA GLU A 37 -8.01 6.21 -14.37
C GLU A 37 -7.92 7.43 -13.46
N SER A 38 -8.94 7.68 -12.66
CA SER A 38 -8.92 8.78 -11.69
C SER A 38 -7.82 8.59 -10.65
N LEU A 39 -7.59 7.36 -10.20
CA LEU A 39 -6.53 7.07 -9.24
C LEU A 39 -5.16 7.34 -9.85
N VAL A 40 -4.99 7.05 -11.13
CA VAL A 40 -3.75 7.38 -11.84
C VAL A 40 -3.57 8.89 -11.93
N GLU A 41 -4.64 9.60 -12.29
CA GLU A 41 -4.59 11.05 -12.38
C GLU A 41 -4.23 11.72 -11.07
N GLN A 42 -4.71 11.18 -9.97
CA GLN A 42 -4.42 11.71 -8.64
C GLN A 42 -3.07 11.25 -8.08
N GLY A 43 -2.36 10.41 -8.82
CA GLY A 43 -1.08 9.91 -8.36
C GLY A 43 -1.18 8.82 -7.30
N ILE A 44 -2.37 8.30 -7.06
CA ILE A 44 -2.56 7.18 -6.12
C ILE A 44 -1.99 5.90 -6.73
N LEU A 45 -2.20 5.72 -8.02
CA LEU A 45 -1.63 4.61 -8.77
C LEU A 45 -0.65 5.15 -9.80
N GLU A 46 0.44 4.44 -9.95
CA GLU A 46 1.46 4.79 -10.93
C GLU A 46 1.78 3.55 -11.74
N PRO A 47 1.42 3.52 -13.03
CA PRO A 47 1.75 2.36 -13.85
C PRO A 47 3.27 2.14 -13.89
N SER A 48 3.67 0.90 -13.79
CA SER A 48 5.10 0.56 -13.84
C SER A 48 5.61 0.43 -15.26
N GLY A 49 4.70 0.34 -16.24
CA GLY A 49 5.07 0.21 -17.64
C GLY A 49 3.86 -0.02 -18.50
N ARG A 50 4.11 -0.44 -19.72
CA ARG A 50 3.06 -0.75 -20.68
C ARG A 50 3.38 -2.05 -21.38
N ARG A 51 2.34 -2.80 -21.68
CA ARG A 51 2.43 -3.95 -22.55
C ARG A 51 1.50 -3.65 -23.74
N GLY A 52 2.10 -3.20 -24.86
CA GLY A 52 1.33 -2.69 -25.97
C GLY A 52 0.61 -1.42 -25.60
N ARG A 53 -0.72 -1.43 -25.71
CA ARG A 53 -1.56 -0.27 -25.37
C ARG A 53 -2.04 -0.32 -23.92
N HIS A 54 -1.70 -1.37 -23.19
CA HIS A 54 -2.24 -1.58 -21.84
C HIS A 54 -1.21 -1.24 -20.80
N TRP A 55 -1.66 -0.52 -19.77
CA TRP A 55 -0.84 -0.24 -18.62
C TRP A 55 -0.62 -1.50 -17.80
N GLU A 56 0.57 -1.61 -17.27
CA GLU A 56 0.88 -2.59 -16.23
C GLU A 56 1.07 -1.85 -14.92
N PHE A 57 0.51 -2.41 -13.86
CA PHE A 57 0.57 -1.81 -12.54
C PHE A 57 1.38 -2.71 -11.61
N PRO A 58 2.19 -2.12 -10.72
CA PRO A 58 2.95 -2.92 -9.76
C PRO A 58 2.04 -3.59 -8.75
N SER A 59 2.57 -4.58 -8.04
CA SER A 59 1.82 -5.37 -7.07
C SER A 59 1.17 -4.51 -5.99
N SER A 60 1.79 -3.40 -5.61
CA SER A 60 1.26 -2.49 -4.60
C SER A 60 -0.05 -1.82 -5.01
N SER A 61 -0.35 -1.81 -6.31
CA SER A 61 -1.54 -1.10 -6.82
C SER A 61 -2.85 -1.69 -6.29
N LEU A 62 -2.92 -3.00 -6.12
CA LEU A 62 -4.12 -3.63 -5.59
C LEU A 62 -4.40 -3.15 -4.17
N ARG A 63 -3.38 -3.17 -3.34
CA ARG A 63 -3.49 -2.71 -1.96
C ARG A 63 -3.85 -1.23 -1.89
N ARG A 64 -3.19 -0.40 -2.69
CA ARG A 64 -3.46 1.04 -2.71
C ARG A 64 -4.89 1.33 -3.14
N THR A 65 -5.40 0.60 -4.13
CA THR A 65 -6.79 0.74 -4.56
C THR A 65 -7.76 0.36 -3.45
N ARG A 66 -7.51 -0.76 -2.78
CA ARG A 66 -8.38 -1.21 -1.69
C ARG A 66 -8.39 -0.24 -0.52
N VAL A 67 -7.24 0.27 -0.14
CA VAL A 67 -7.17 1.25 0.95
C VAL A 67 -7.91 2.52 0.57
N THR A 68 -7.76 2.99 -0.66
CA THR A 68 -8.49 4.15 -1.15
C THR A 68 -10.00 3.95 -1.05
N LEU A 69 -10.49 2.78 -1.46
CA LEU A 69 -11.92 2.48 -1.36
C LEU A 69 -12.41 2.47 0.08
N HIS A 70 -11.63 1.92 0.99
CA HIS A 70 -11.96 1.95 2.41
C HIS A 70 -12.05 3.37 2.93
N LEU A 71 -11.09 4.21 2.59
CA LEU A 71 -11.08 5.61 3.02
C LEU A 71 -12.30 6.36 2.50
N GLN A 72 -12.67 6.14 1.25
CA GLN A 72 -13.83 6.79 0.67
C GLN A 72 -15.13 6.31 1.31
N ARG A 73 -15.28 5.01 1.47
CA ARG A 73 -16.52 4.43 1.99
C ARG A 73 -16.70 4.69 3.47
N ASP A 74 -15.63 4.53 4.23
CA ASP A 74 -15.73 4.61 5.69
C ASP A 74 -15.60 6.02 6.23
N LEU A 75 -14.81 6.86 5.56
CA LEU A 75 -14.51 8.21 6.05
C LEU A 75 -15.01 9.31 5.14
N GLY A 76 -15.54 8.96 3.96
CA GLY A 76 -16.01 9.96 3.02
C GLY A 76 -14.90 10.86 2.48
N VAL A 77 -13.69 10.35 2.45
CA VAL A 77 -12.53 11.12 1.99
C VAL A 77 -12.55 11.21 0.47
N ASN A 78 -12.26 12.39 -0.08
CA ASN A 78 -12.12 12.50 -1.53
C ASN A 78 -10.78 11.94 -1.99
N LEU A 79 -10.57 11.85 -3.30
CA LEU A 79 -9.36 11.22 -3.83
C LEU A 79 -8.07 11.95 -3.42
N ALA A 80 -8.12 13.28 -3.38
CA ALA A 80 -6.96 14.06 -2.95
C ALA A 80 -6.59 13.74 -1.50
N GLY A 81 -7.60 13.65 -0.64
CA GLY A 81 -7.40 13.27 0.75
C GLY A 81 -6.91 11.84 0.88
N ALA A 82 -7.43 10.93 0.04
CA ALA A 82 -6.98 9.54 0.04
C ALA A 82 -5.52 9.43 -0.37
N ALA A 83 -5.09 10.22 -1.35
CA ALA A 83 -3.70 10.25 -1.77
C ALA A 83 -2.78 10.65 -0.62
N LEU A 84 -3.16 11.70 0.11
CA LEU A 84 -2.39 12.14 1.27
C LEU A 84 -2.37 11.06 2.35
N ALA A 85 -3.53 10.46 2.62
CA ALA A 85 -3.62 9.42 3.65
C ALA A 85 -2.75 8.22 3.30
N LEU A 86 -2.71 7.82 2.03
CA LEU A 86 -1.86 6.72 1.61
C LEU A 86 -0.39 7.03 1.82
N ASP A 87 0.04 8.24 1.48
CA ASP A 87 1.42 8.64 1.70
C ASP A 87 1.77 8.56 3.19
N LEU A 88 0.87 9.02 4.05
CA LEU A 88 1.09 8.98 5.48
C LEU A 88 1.10 7.55 6.02
N LEU A 89 0.20 6.71 5.55
CA LEU A 89 0.15 5.30 5.96
C LEU A 89 1.42 4.55 5.55
N GLU A 90 1.91 4.80 4.36
CA GLU A 90 3.15 4.21 3.89
C GLU A 90 4.33 4.69 4.71
N ARG A 91 4.33 5.98 5.07
CA ARG A 91 5.37 6.54 5.92
C ARG A 91 5.36 5.92 7.31
N ILE A 92 4.17 5.77 7.88
CA ILE A 92 4.01 5.12 9.17
C ILE A 92 4.55 3.69 9.11
N GLN A 93 4.22 2.96 8.07
CA GLN A 93 4.68 1.59 7.90
C GLN A 93 6.20 1.51 7.78
N GLN A 94 6.80 2.41 7.02
CA GLN A 94 8.25 2.47 6.88
C GLN A 94 8.92 2.77 8.21
N LEU A 95 8.39 3.72 8.96
CA LEU A 95 8.92 4.09 10.27
C LEU A 95 8.77 2.95 11.27
N ASP A 96 7.62 2.27 11.23
CA ASP A 96 7.38 1.12 12.11
C ASP A 96 8.34 -0.01 11.80
N GLN A 97 8.58 -0.29 10.53
CA GLN A 97 9.55 -1.31 10.13
C GLN A 97 10.97 -0.94 10.56
N ALA A 98 11.33 0.31 10.39
CA ALA A 98 12.64 0.80 10.81
C ALA A 98 12.82 0.67 12.32
N LEU A 99 11.76 0.99 13.08
CA LEU A 99 11.78 0.89 14.52
C LEU A 99 11.90 -0.57 14.98
N ARG A 100 11.15 -1.46 14.35
CA ARG A 100 11.24 -2.89 14.65
C ARG A 100 12.61 -3.45 14.34
N ALA A 101 13.19 -3.07 13.22
CA ALA A 101 14.53 -3.48 12.84
C ALA A 101 15.57 -2.99 13.85
N SER A 102 15.42 -1.74 14.28
CA SER A 102 16.31 -1.15 15.28
C SER A 102 16.20 -1.88 16.62
N ARG A 103 14.94 -2.16 17.06
CA ARG A 103 14.71 -2.90 18.29
C ARG A 103 15.23 -4.33 18.20
N GLY A 104 14.96 -4.98 17.09
CA GLY A 104 15.47 -6.33 16.87
C GLY A 104 16.96 -6.38 16.90
N GLY A 105 17.63 -5.41 16.29
CA GLY A 105 19.07 -5.32 16.33
C GLY A 105 19.60 -5.06 17.72
N ALA A 106 18.95 -4.17 18.46
CA ALA A 106 19.34 -3.87 19.84
C ALA A 106 19.13 -5.09 20.74
N ASP A 107 18.00 -5.77 20.57
CA ASP A 107 17.71 -6.97 21.35
C ASP A 107 18.70 -8.07 21.03
N ALA A 108 19.04 -8.25 19.77
CA ALA A 108 20.00 -9.26 19.36
C ALA A 108 21.38 -8.97 19.95
N ARG A 109 21.79 -7.71 19.94
CA ARG A 109 23.08 -7.32 20.52
C ARG A 109 23.07 -7.52 22.02
N HIS A 110 21.98 -7.20 22.67
CA HIS A 110 21.86 -7.40 24.11
C HIS A 110 21.91 -8.89 24.43
N ALA A 111 21.22 -9.71 23.68
CA ALA A 111 21.24 -11.15 23.87
C ALA A 111 22.63 -11.73 23.61
N ALA A 112 23.36 -11.18 22.65
CA ALA A 112 24.69 -11.64 22.31
C ALA A 112 25.73 -11.25 23.35
N LYS A 113 25.44 -10.25 24.16
CA LYS A 113 26.36 -9.72 25.17
C LYS A 113 25.68 -9.64 26.53
N PRO A 114 25.15 -10.73 27.03
CA PRO A 114 24.47 -10.67 28.32
C PRO A 114 25.42 -10.29 29.46
N GLU A 115 26.66 -10.66 29.36
CA GLU A 115 27.66 -10.40 30.37
C GLU A 115 28.06 -8.94 30.41
N SER A 116 27.87 -8.20 29.34
CA SER A 116 28.24 -6.80 29.31
C SER A 116 27.17 -5.89 29.91
N SER A 117 26.09 -6.47 30.28
CA SER A 117 24.97 -5.74 30.88
C SER A 117 25.15 -5.58 32.38
#